data_24aa42ffe3f1000339158cc58d222d95
#
_entry.id   24aa42ffe3f1000339158cc58d222d95
#
_cell.length_a   1.000
_cell.length_b   1.000
_cell.length_c   1.000
_cell.angle_alpha   90.00
_cell.angle_beta   90.00
_cell.angle_gamma   90.00
#
_symmetry.space_group_name_H-M   'P 1'
#
loop_
_entity.id
_entity.type
_entity.pdbx_description
1 polymer ?
#
loop_
_entity_poly.entity_id
_entity_poly.type
_entity_poly.pdbx_seq_one_letter_code
_entity_poly.pdbx_strand_id
1 'polypeptide(L)' 'MIDDVDELLALRAGDKYRLNDIRRRLEIYKRLYISDLEFVRNLTKTHLDKDLSPEPR' A
#
# COMPACT_ATOMS: atom_id res chain seq x y z
N MET A 1 -2.84 6.65 -2.35
CA MET A 1 -2.11 5.39 -2.06
C MET A 1 -0.88 5.59 -1.18
N ILE A 2 -0.11 6.65 -1.36
CA ILE A 2 1.03 6.92 -0.47
C ILE A 2 0.58 7.04 0.98
N ASP A 3 -0.54 7.69 1.22
CA ASP A 3 -1.09 7.82 2.58
C ASP A 3 -1.37 6.47 3.22
N ASP A 4 -1.89 5.52 2.43
CA ASP A 4 -2.15 4.17 2.93
C ASP A 4 -0.85 3.45 3.26
N VAL A 5 0.17 3.61 2.42
CA VAL A 5 1.48 3.02 2.68
C VAL A 5 2.08 3.61 3.96
N ASP A 6 1.97 4.92 4.14
CA ASP A 6 2.46 5.58 5.36
C ASP A 6 1.72 5.06 6.60
N GLU A 7 0.41 4.87 6.53
CA GLU A 7 -0.34 4.29 7.63
C GLU A 7 0.11 2.87 7.94
N LEU A 8 0.32 2.06 6.91
CA LEU A 8 0.82 0.70 7.09
C LEU A 8 2.20 0.69 7.75
N LEU A 9 3.06 1.62 7.37
CA LEU A 9 4.38 1.75 7.99
C LEU A 9 4.26 2.14 9.45
N ALA A 10 3.35 3.06 9.77
CA ALA A 10 3.10 3.48 11.14
C ALA A 10 2.58 2.34 12.00
N LEU A 11 1.75 1.48 11.42
CA LEU A 11 1.20 0.30 12.10
C LEU A 11 2.17 -0.87 12.11
N ARG A 12 3.31 -0.74 11.42
CA ARG A 12 4.27 -1.82 11.24
C ARG A 12 3.64 -3.07 10.64
N ALA A 13 2.70 -2.85 9.72
CA ALA A 13 1.99 -3.93 9.05
C ALA A 13 2.87 -4.50 7.93
N GLY A 14 3.05 -5.81 7.92
CA GLY A 14 3.81 -6.48 6.88
C GLY A 14 5.31 -6.11 6.91
N ASP A 15 5.94 -6.18 5.74
CA ASP A 15 7.38 -5.94 5.60
C ASP A 15 7.65 -4.45 5.40
N LYS A 16 8.22 -3.80 6.40
CA LYS A 16 8.51 -2.37 6.33
C LYS A 16 9.49 -2.02 5.21
N TYR A 17 10.44 -2.90 4.93
CA TYR A 17 11.42 -2.65 3.85
C TYR A 17 10.72 -2.64 2.50
N ARG A 18 9.81 -3.57 2.29
CA ARG A 18 9.02 -3.62 1.08
C ARG A 18 8.09 -2.41 0.96
N LEU A 19 7.44 -2.03 2.05
CA LEU A 19 6.58 -0.85 2.09
C LEU A 19 7.35 0.42 1.79
N ASN A 20 8.54 0.58 2.38
CA ASN A 20 9.41 1.72 2.10
C ASN A 20 9.81 1.77 0.63
N ASP A 21 10.13 0.62 0.05
CA ASP A 21 10.50 0.54 -1.36
C ASP A 21 9.32 0.93 -2.26
N ILE A 22 8.13 0.42 -1.93
CA ILE A 22 6.91 0.76 -2.66
C ILE A 22 6.62 2.25 -2.58
N ARG A 23 6.73 2.83 -1.38
CA ARG A 23 6.51 4.25 -1.17
C ARG A 23 7.48 5.08 -2.01
N ARG A 24 8.75 4.68 -2.03
CA ARG A 24 9.77 5.37 -2.82
C ARG A 24 9.44 5.32 -4.30
N ARG A 25 8.99 4.17 -4.80
CA ARG A 25 8.60 4.03 -6.20
C ARG A 25 7.40 4.91 -6.53
N LEU A 26 6.45 5.02 -5.62
CA LEU A 26 5.30 5.90 -5.82
C LEU A 26 5.72 7.37 -5.90
N GLU A 27 6.69 7.78 -5.09
CA GLU A 27 7.19 9.15 -5.13
C GLU A 27 7.94 9.46 -6.44
N ILE A 28 8.74 8.51 -6.91
CA ILE A 28 9.61 8.72 -8.08
C ILE A 28 8.85 8.47 -9.39
N TYR A 29 8.20 7.33 -9.49
CA TYR A 29 7.57 6.89 -10.74
C TYR A 29 6.06 7.08 -10.75
N LYS A 30 5.46 7.32 -9.62
CA LYS A 30 4.01 7.50 -9.44
C LYS A 30 3.19 6.32 -9.95
N ARG A 31 3.77 5.14 -9.92
CA ARG A 31 3.07 3.91 -10.31
C ARG A 31 3.74 2.71 -9.66
N LEU A 32 2.99 1.61 -9.59
CA LEU A 32 3.45 0.37 -8.99
C LEU A 32 3.27 -0.79 -9.97
N TYR A 33 4.08 -1.81 -9.77
CA TYR A 33 3.80 -3.09 -10.39
C TYR A 33 2.54 -3.69 -9.80
N ILE A 34 1.86 -4.54 -10.58
CA ILE A 34 0.63 -5.18 -10.12
C ILE A 34 0.84 -5.95 -8.83
N SER A 35 1.96 -6.68 -8.71
CA SER A 35 2.27 -7.43 -7.51
C SER A 35 2.42 -6.55 -6.28
N ASP A 36 3.05 -5.39 -6.41
CA ASP A 36 3.18 -4.44 -5.31
C ASP A 36 1.84 -3.82 -4.95
N LEU A 37 1.04 -3.51 -5.95
CA LEU A 37 -0.30 -2.98 -5.73
C LEU A 37 -1.17 -3.96 -4.95
N GLU A 38 -1.14 -5.24 -5.33
CA GLU A 38 -1.88 -6.28 -4.63
C GLU A 38 -1.38 -6.47 -3.20
N PHE A 39 -0.08 -6.38 -3.00
CA PHE A 39 0.49 -6.48 -1.66
C PHE A 39 -0.05 -5.36 -0.76
N VAL A 40 -0.01 -4.12 -1.21
CA VAL A 40 -0.53 -2.98 -0.45
C VAL A 40 -2.03 -3.12 -0.24
N ARG A 41 -2.76 -3.50 -1.29
CA ARG A 41 -4.20 -3.68 -1.21
C ARG A 41 -4.60 -4.72 -0.16
N ASN A 42 -3.90 -5.84 -0.13
CA ASN A 42 -4.16 -6.88 0.85
C ASN A 42 -3.88 -6.38 2.26
N LEU A 43 -2.79 -5.65 2.46
CA LEU A 43 -2.46 -5.09 3.76
C LEU A 43 -3.48 -4.04 4.20
N THR A 44 -3.89 -3.16 3.31
CA THR A 44 -4.88 -2.14 3.66
C THR A 44 -6.22 -2.77 4.01
N LYS A 45 -6.61 -3.81 3.29
CA LYS A 45 -7.84 -4.52 3.56
C LYS A 45 -7.78 -5.21 4.93
N THR A 46 -6.64 -5.78 5.28
CA THR A 46 -6.47 -6.52 6.53
C THR A 46 -6.28 -5.60 7.73
N HIS A 47 -5.44 -4.58 7.61
CA HIS A 47 -5.01 -3.75 8.74
C HIS A 47 -5.78 -2.44 8.86
N LEU A 48 -6.19 -1.85 7.75
CA LEU A 48 -6.89 -0.57 7.75
C LEU A 48 -8.38 -0.71 7.49
N ASP A 49 -8.84 -1.93 7.23
CA ASP A 49 -10.23 -2.22 6.88
C ASP A 49 -10.72 -1.35 5.72
N LYS A 50 -9.83 -1.11 4.77
CA LYS A 50 -10.11 -0.34 3.56
C LYS A 50 -10.00 -1.23 2.34
N ASP A 51 -10.84 -0.98 1.36
CA ASP A 51 -10.70 -1.61 0.06
C ASP A 51 -10.30 -0.55 -0.94
N LEU A 52 -9.13 -0.73 -1.58
CA LEU A 52 -8.62 0.18 -2.60
C LEU A 52 -9.29 -0.03 -3.95
N SER A 53 -10.19 -1.00 -4.05
CA SER A 53 -10.93 -1.23 -5.26
C SER A 53 -11.83 -0.03 -5.58
N PRO A 54 -11.92 0.40 -6.84
CA PRO A 54 -12.78 1.52 -7.22
C PRO A 54 -14.26 1.16 -7.29
N GLU A 55 -14.63 -0.05 -6.95
CA GLU A 55 -16.01 -0.49 -7.05
C GLU A 55 -16.92 0.28 -6.10
N PRO A 56 -18.00 0.83 -6.59
CA PRO A 56 -19.01 1.45 -5.73
C PRO A 56 -19.75 0.37 -4.95
N ARG A 57 -20.17 0.73 -3.80
CA ARG A 57 -20.97 -0.15 -2.96
C ARG A 57 -22.36 0.41 -2.81
#